data_168b5ddf40247250a27143c52a582694
#
_entry.id   168b5ddf40247250a27143c52a582694
#
_cell.length_a   1.000
_cell.length_b   1.000
_cell.length_c   1.000
_cell.angle_alpha   90.00
_cell.angle_beta   90.00
_cell.angle_gamma   90.00
#
_symmetry.space_group_name_H-M   'P 1'
#
loop_
_entity.id
_entity.type
_entity.pdbx_description
1 polymer ?
#
loop_
_entity_poly.entity_id
_entity_poly.type
_entity_poly.pdbx_seq_one_letter_code
_entity_poly.pdbx_strand_id
1 'polypeptide(L)'
;LHGDITQREKFIEAGIETAQVYVAATNSDERNILSCALAKHVHKETKNGKGSLMTICRVRNPMFLEEYKSGKLAKWAGVDHVVHPVDGAIERLMSGLRSSSLTEVIPFEADAFIVELEVQPEAGAVVHRTLRDSGDKVEGGMPLIVGLKRDGEPGRVPIGDDQILPKDKLAIATAGEASFNRILRIFGHEQVDFPDRPRVAIFGAGLVGTRLAKAWLDSNAVVTVVERDLEKANTLSGSDLGNRKGIEIIHGDHLDKDLLSEIEISSFDLAISALENDHASIAAVLL
;
A
#
# COMPACT_ATOMS: atom_id res chain seq x y z
N LEU A 1 -6.31 23.30 18.82
CA LEU A 1 -7.23 22.99 19.91
C LEU A 1 -6.85 21.65 20.55
N HIS A 2 -6.81 21.61 21.88
CA HIS A 2 -6.66 20.37 22.62
C HIS A 2 -8.01 19.99 23.22
N GLY A 3 -8.45 18.75 23.07
CA GLY A 3 -9.74 18.31 23.60
C GLY A 3 -10.13 16.90 23.18
N ASP A 4 -11.22 16.41 23.74
CA ASP A 4 -11.79 15.12 23.39
C ASP A 4 -12.70 15.27 22.15
N ILE A 5 -12.43 14.47 21.12
CA ILE A 5 -13.18 14.44 19.85
C ILE A 5 -14.58 13.86 19.98
N THR A 6 -14.99 13.42 21.17
CA THR A 6 -16.36 12.95 21.46
C THR A 6 -17.22 14.00 22.16
N GLN A 7 -16.67 15.21 22.39
CA GLN A 7 -17.39 16.31 23.05
C GLN A 7 -17.94 17.32 22.02
N ARG A 8 -19.24 17.54 22.07
CA ARG A 8 -19.97 18.44 21.18
C ARG A 8 -19.37 19.85 21.14
N GLU A 9 -19.07 20.40 22.31
CA GLU A 9 -18.54 21.76 22.48
C GLU A 9 -17.22 21.93 21.72
N LYS A 10 -16.41 20.88 21.64
CA LYS A 10 -15.12 20.90 20.92
C LYS A 10 -15.30 20.97 19.41
N PHE A 11 -16.34 20.40 18.85
CA PHE A 11 -16.68 20.56 17.44
C PHE A 11 -17.08 21.99 17.12
N ILE A 12 -17.88 22.62 17.98
CA ILE A 12 -18.32 24.02 17.80
C ILE A 12 -17.11 24.95 17.93
N GLU A 13 -16.28 24.78 18.96
CA GLU A 13 -15.05 25.53 19.17
C GLU A 13 -14.07 25.39 17.99
N ALA A 14 -14.05 24.23 17.35
CA ALA A 14 -13.23 23.94 16.16
C ALA A 14 -13.81 24.51 14.86
N GLY A 15 -14.99 25.11 14.87
CA GLY A 15 -15.63 25.70 13.68
C GLY A 15 -16.30 24.68 12.76
N ILE A 16 -16.85 23.61 13.31
CA ILE A 16 -17.49 22.54 12.53
C ILE A 16 -18.62 23.07 11.62
N GLU A 17 -19.26 24.18 11.99
CA GLU A 17 -20.32 24.80 11.21
C GLU A 17 -19.88 25.29 9.82
N THR A 18 -18.58 25.59 9.64
CA THR A 18 -18.02 26.02 8.36
C THR A 18 -17.22 24.96 7.66
N ALA A 19 -16.95 23.82 8.32
CA ALA A 19 -16.18 22.74 7.77
C ALA A 19 -16.87 22.08 6.56
N GLN A 20 -16.09 21.73 5.57
CA GLN A 20 -16.51 20.92 4.41
C GLN A 20 -16.11 19.46 4.55
N VAL A 21 -14.97 19.22 5.23
CA VAL A 21 -14.42 17.90 5.45
C VAL A 21 -14.05 17.76 6.94
N TYR A 22 -14.36 16.61 7.51
CA TYR A 22 -13.94 16.20 8.84
C TYR A 22 -13.14 14.89 8.74
N VAL A 23 -11.95 14.86 9.32
CA VAL A 23 -11.07 13.68 9.32
C VAL A 23 -10.85 13.19 10.74
N ALA A 24 -11.24 11.95 11.01
CA ALA A 24 -10.99 11.26 12.27
C ALA A 24 -9.86 10.24 12.13
N ALA A 25 -8.71 10.51 12.75
CA ALA A 25 -7.49 9.71 12.58
C ALA A 25 -6.78 9.40 13.92
N THR A 26 -7.54 9.19 14.99
CA THR A 26 -6.98 8.81 16.31
C THR A 26 -6.56 7.33 16.34
N ASN A 27 -6.05 6.88 17.48
CA ASN A 27 -5.64 5.49 17.67
C ASN A 27 -6.79 4.52 18.01
N SER A 28 -8.06 4.98 18.10
CA SER A 28 -9.23 4.14 18.36
C SER A 28 -10.22 4.25 17.21
N ASP A 29 -10.54 3.11 16.60
CA ASP A 29 -11.50 3.01 15.52
C ASP A 29 -12.91 3.44 15.99
N GLU A 30 -13.31 3.02 17.19
CA GLU A 30 -14.61 3.35 17.78
C GLU A 30 -14.74 4.86 17.99
N ARG A 31 -13.70 5.52 18.50
CA ARG A 31 -13.65 6.98 18.65
C ARG A 31 -13.72 7.69 17.31
N ASN A 32 -12.99 7.19 16.31
CA ASN A 32 -12.98 7.75 14.98
C ASN A 32 -14.39 7.69 14.36
N ILE A 33 -15.05 6.52 14.44
CA ILE A 33 -16.39 6.33 13.90
C ILE A 33 -17.41 7.20 14.66
N LEU A 34 -17.38 7.16 15.99
CA LEU A 34 -18.28 7.96 16.82
C LEU A 34 -18.12 9.46 16.57
N SER A 35 -16.88 9.93 16.43
CA SER A 35 -16.64 11.34 16.18
C SER A 35 -17.12 11.79 14.79
N CYS A 36 -17.05 10.93 13.77
CA CYS A 36 -17.64 11.21 12.45
C CYS A 36 -19.17 11.37 12.55
N ALA A 37 -19.84 10.48 13.29
CA ALA A 37 -21.30 10.58 13.52
C ALA A 37 -21.68 11.88 14.25
N LEU A 38 -20.93 12.23 15.31
CA LEU A 38 -21.12 13.47 16.05
C LEU A 38 -20.86 14.70 15.19
N ALA A 39 -19.76 14.70 14.42
CA ALA A 39 -19.41 15.82 13.54
C ALA A 39 -20.54 16.12 12.53
N LYS A 40 -21.11 15.09 11.89
CA LYS A 40 -22.26 15.26 10.99
C LYS A 40 -23.49 15.78 11.70
N HIS A 41 -23.76 15.24 12.89
CA HIS A 41 -24.93 15.65 13.67
C HIS A 41 -24.81 17.12 14.09
N VAL A 42 -23.68 17.52 14.69
CA VAL A 42 -23.44 18.91 15.15
C VAL A 42 -23.42 19.87 13.96
N HIS A 43 -22.77 19.51 12.85
CA HIS A 43 -22.76 20.32 11.64
C HIS A 43 -24.16 20.58 11.09
N LYS A 44 -25.01 19.55 11.05
CA LYS A 44 -26.40 19.66 10.59
C LYS A 44 -27.22 20.57 11.48
N GLU A 45 -27.05 20.50 12.79
CA GLU A 45 -27.78 21.35 13.75
C GLU A 45 -27.33 22.81 13.66
N THR A 46 -26.02 23.08 13.60
CA THR A 46 -25.47 24.45 13.55
C THR A 46 -25.79 25.17 12.24
N LYS A 47 -25.89 24.43 11.13
CA LYS A 47 -26.29 25.00 9.82
C LYS A 47 -27.79 24.96 9.52
N ASN A 48 -28.65 24.64 10.47
CA ASN A 48 -30.08 24.44 10.22
C ASN A 48 -30.35 23.48 9.04
N GLY A 49 -29.51 22.45 8.89
CA GLY A 49 -29.61 21.44 7.84
C GLY A 49 -29.09 21.86 6.47
N LYS A 50 -28.43 23.02 6.34
CA LYS A 50 -27.86 23.51 5.09
C LYS A 50 -26.37 23.12 4.96
N GLY A 51 -26.03 22.51 3.83
CA GLY A 51 -24.66 22.04 3.51
C GLY A 51 -24.42 20.58 3.87
N SER A 52 -23.42 19.99 3.25
CA SER A 52 -22.95 18.62 3.52
C SER A 52 -21.54 18.67 4.12
N LEU A 53 -21.32 17.89 5.17
CA LEU A 53 -20.00 17.62 5.72
C LEU A 53 -19.55 16.25 5.23
N MET A 54 -18.44 16.20 4.52
CA MET A 54 -17.77 14.95 4.18
C MET A 54 -17.00 14.44 5.40
N THR A 55 -17.17 13.18 5.75
CA THR A 55 -16.44 12.56 6.86
C THR A 55 -15.50 11.46 6.36
N ILE A 56 -14.26 11.52 6.83
CA ILE A 56 -13.21 10.55 6.52
C ILE A 56 -12.79 9.90 7.84
N CYS A 57 -12.84 8.58 7.91
CA CYS A 57 -12.57 7.82 9.11
C CYS A 57 -11.40 6.86 8.90
N ARG A 58 -10.38 6.95 9.77
CA ARG A 58 -9.32 5.95 9.83
C ARG A 58 -9.82 4.75 10.63
N VAL A 59 -9.77 3.55 10.04
CA VAL A 59 -10.03 2.29 10.73
C VAL A 59 -8.91 1.28 10.48
N ARG A 60 -8.63 0.45 11.48
CA ARG A 60 -7.64 -0.63 11.44
C ARG A 60 -8.30 -2.00 11.53
N ASN A 61 -9.45 -2.09 12.21
CA ASN A 61 -10.15 -3.34 12.39
C ASN A 61 -10.87 -3.73 11.09
N PRO A 62 -10.56 -4.90 10.52
CA PRO A 62 -11.17 -5.38 9.29
C PRO A 62 -12.71 -5.45 9.34
N MET A 63 -13.30 -5.68 10.51
CA MET A 63 -14.74 -5.75 10.68
C MET A 63 -15.43 -4.42 10.31
N PHE A 64 -14.87 -3.28 10.72
CA PHE A 64 -15.40 -1.97 10.32
C PHE A 64 -15.19 -1.67 8.84
N LEU A 65 -14.11 -2.20 8.24
CA LEU A 65 -13.89 -2.09 6.80
C LEU A 65 -14.95 -2.86 6.02
N GLU A 66 -15.33 -4.06 6.46
CA GLU A 66 -16.42 -4.84 5.85
C GLU A 66 -17.78 -4.16 6.03
N GLU A 67 -18.04 -3.55 7.18
CA GLU A 67 -19.24 -2.73 7.39
C GLU A 67 -19.28 -1.50 6.46
N TYR A 68 -18.13 -0.88 6.19
CA TYR A 68 -18.04 0.21 5.22
C TYR A 68 -18.30 -0.28 3.80
N LYS A 69 -17.63 -1.34 3.35
CA LYS A 69 -17.84 -1.93 2.01
C LYS A 69 -19.28 -2.38 1.76
N SER A 70 -19.95 -2.85 2.80
CA SER A 70 -21.39 -3.21 2.74
C SER A 70 -22.35 -2.00 2.82
N GLY A 71 -21.82 -0.77 2.96
CA GLY A 71 -22.59 0.46 3.09
C GLY A 71 -23.31 0.64 4.43
N LYS A 72 -23.11 -0.27 5.39
CA LYS A 72 -23.74 -0.19 6.72
C LYS A 72 -23.16 0.97 7.52
N LEU A 73 -21.83 1.14 7.53
CA LEU A 73 -21.15 2.18 8.29
C LEU A 73 -21.59 3.60 7.87
N ALA A 74 -21.80 3.82 6.58
CA ALA A 74 -22.34 5.08 6.07
C ALA A 74 -23.75 5.36 6.59
N LYS A 75 -24.59 4.31 6.72
CA LYS A 75 -26.00 4.45 7.14
C LYS A 75 -26.14 4.79 8.62
N TRP A 76 -25.43 4.12 9.51
CA TRP A 76 -25.61 4.33 10.95
C TRP A 76 -24.63 5.34 11.56
N ALA A 77 -23.38 5.44 11.05
CA ALA A 77 -22.38 6.36 11.57
C ALA A 77 -22.14 7.58 10.67
N GLY A 78 -22.74 7.63 9.49
CA GLY A 78 -22.55 8.73 8.57
C GLY A 78 -21.11 8.88 8.08
N VAL A 79 -20.32 7.82 8.04
CA VAL A 79 -18.94 7.81 7.52
C VAL A 79 -19.00 7.72 6.00
N ASP A 80 -18.50 8.75 5.31
CA ASP A 80 -18.51 8.77 3.85
C ASP A 80 -17.32 8.00 3.27
N HIS A 81 -16.13 8.14 3.87
CA HIS A 81 -14.93 7.47 3.42
C HIS A 81 -14.18 6.82 4.59
N VAL A 82 -13.65 5.63 4.33
CA VAL A 82 -12.77 4.92 5.26
C VAL A 82 -11.37 4.82 4.67
N VAL A 83 -10.37 5.14 5.49
CA VAL A 83 -8.96 4.90 5.19
C VAL A 83 -8.48 3.75 6.06
N HIS A 84 -8.05 2.66 5.42
CA HIS A 84 -7.44 1.51 6.07
C HIS A 84 -5.93 1.52 5.79
N PRO A 85 -5.09 1.99 6.73
CA PRO A 85 -3.67 2.24 6.45
C PRO A 85 -2.90 1.01 6.02
N VAL A 86 -3.27 -0.15 6.55
CA VAL A 86 -2.56 -1.41 6.29
C VAL A 86 -2.79 -1.88 4.85
N ASP A 87 -4.01 -1.81 4.31
CA ASP A 87 -4.29 -2.28 2.96
C ASP A 87 -3.50 -1.45 1.93
N GLY A 88 -3.47 -0.13 2.06
CA GLY A 88 -2.65 0.72 1.18
C GLY A 88 -1.14 0.48 1.34
N ALA A 89 -0.66 0.09 2.53
CA ALA A 89 0.73 -0.29 2.72
C ALA A 89 1.05 -1.64 2.04
N ILE A 90 0.15 -2.62 2.16
CA ILE A 90 0.31 -3.93 1.51
C ILE A 90 0.35 -3.80 -0.01
N GLU A 91 -0.56 -3.03 -0.61
CA GLU A 91 -0.57 -2.80 -2.05
C GLU A 91 0.74 -2.17 -2.54
N ARG A 92 1.26 -1.17 -1.81
CA ARG A 92 2.56 -0.56 -2.12
C ARG A 92 3.73 -1.54 -1.97
N LEU A 93 3.73 -2.35 -0.90
CA LEU A 93 4.75 -3.38 -0.69
C LEU A 93 4.71 -4.43 -1.81
N MET A 94 3.54 -4.95 -2.17
CA MET A 94 3.39 -5.92 -3.25
C MET A 94 3.86 -5.36 -4.59
N SER A 95 3.56 -4.10 -4.86
CA SER A 95 4.01 -3.43 -6.08
C SER A 95 5.51 -3.15 -6.06
N GLY A 96 6.07 -2.72 -4.92
CA GLY A 96 7.51 -2.45 -4.75
C GLY A 96 8.38 -3.71 -4.82
N LEU A 97 7.87 -4.87 -4.39
CA LEU A 97 8.58 -6.14 -4.46
C LEU A 97 8.76 -6.66 -5.91
N ARG A 98 8.00 -6.15 -6.86
CA ARG A 98 8.15 -6.46 -8.29
C ARG A 98 9.35 -5.77 -8.94
N SER A 99 9.92 -4.74 -8.31
CA SER A 99 11.18 -4.11 -8.74
C SER A 99 11.81 -3.36 -7.56
N SER A 100 13.05 -3.70 -7.24
CA SER A 100 13.84 -3.02 -6.20
C SER A 100 14.16 -1.54 -6.53
N SER A 101 13.88 -1.12 -7.75
CA SER A 101 14.24 0.20 -8.29
C SER A 101 13.07 1.20 -8.32
N LEU A 102 11.90 0.81 -7.85
CA LEU A 102 10.74 1.71 -7.77
C LEU A 102 10.82 2.56 -6.52
N THR A 103 10.61 3.86 -6.68
CA THR A 103 10.56 4.80 -5.55
C THR A 103 9.19 4.74 -4.86
N GLU A 104 8.13 4.72 -5.65
CA GLU A 104 6.76 4.64 -5.14
C GLU A 104 5.80 4.07 -6.19
N VAL A 105 4.78 3.33 -5.73
CA VAL A 105 3.64 2.91 -6.56
C VAL A 105 2.36 3.33 -5.86
N ILE A 106 1.55 4.14 -6.54
CA ILE A 106 0.27 4.63 -6.04
C ILE A 106 -0.84 3.91 -6.81
N PRO A 107 -1.54 2.95 -6.20
CA PRO A 107 -2.64 2.26 -6.86
C PRO A 107 -3.86 3.18 -6.97
N PHE A 108 -4.59 3.01 -8.08
CA PHE A 108 -5.95 3.51 -8.28
C PHE A 108 -6.91 2.34 -8.38
N GLU A 109 -8.19 2.61 -8.51
CA GLU A 109 -9.17 1.56 -8.79
C GLU A 109 -8.90 0.91 -10.16
N ALA A 110 -9.30 -0.35 -10.32
CA ALA A 110 -9.31 -1.09 -11.57
C ALA A 110 -7.94 -1.25 -12.27
N ASP A 111 -6.92 -1.76 -11.55
CA ASP A 111 -5.58 -2.08 -12.07
C ASP A 111 -4.79 -0.89 -12.66
N ALA A 112 -5.18 0.34 -12.33
CA ALA A 112 -4.44 1.53 -12.71
C ALA A 112 -3.47 1.96 -11.59
N PHE A 113 -2.29 2.46 -11.99
CA PHE A 113 -1.23 2.87 -11.05
C PHE A 113 -0.60 4.19 -11.51
N ILE A 114 -0.11 4.98 -10.57
CA ILE A 114 1.00 5.90 -10.82
C ILE A 114 2.26 5.26 -10.26
N VAL A 115 3.26 5.13 -11.10
CA VAL A 115 4.58 4.58 -10.75
C VAL A 115 5.58 5.71 -10.70
N GLU A 116 6.24 5.91 -9.56
CA GLU A 116 7.41 6.79 -9.48
C GLU A 116 8.67 5.94 -9.59
N LEU A 117 9.51 6.27 -10.57
CA LEU A 117 10.79 5.61 -10.80
C LEU A 117 11.88 6.63 -11.16
N GLU A 118 13.13 6.22 -10.92
CA GLU A 118 14.32 6.97 -11.34
C GLU A 118 14.84 6.42 -12.67
N VAL A 119 15.12 7.29 -13.62
CA VAL A 119 15.64 6.91 -14.93
C VAL A 119 17.07 6.37 -14.78
N GLN A 120 17.28 5.12 -15.16
CA GLN A 120 18.61 4.49 -15.12
C GLN A 120 19.48 4.94 -16.30
N PRO A 121 20.81 5.02 -16.12
CA PRO A 121 21.73 5.39 -17.20
C PRO A 121 21.65 4.46 -18.42
N GLU A 122 21.26 3.21 -18.20
CA GLU A 122 21.14 2.15 -19.20
C GLU A 122 19.90 2.28 -20.07
N ALA A 123 18.97 3.19 -19.77
CA ALA A 123 17.75 3.43 -20.52
C ALA A 123 18.01 4.11 -21.87
N GLY A 124 18.84 3.53 -22.71
CA GLY A 124 19.39 4.11 -23.94
C GLY A 124 18.37 4.49 -25.02
N ALA A 125 17.12 3.98 -24.90
CA ALA A 125 16.02 4.39 -25.79
C ALA A 125 15.50 5.81 -25.47
N VAL A 126 15.65 6.29 -24.23
CA VAL A 126 15.05 7.53 -23.73
C VAL A 126 16.06 8.55 -23.19
N VAL A 127 17.17 8.09 -22.61
CA VAL A 127 18.20 8.98 -22.02
C VAL A 127 18.81 9.90 -23.06
N HIS A 128 18.99 11.17 -22.71
CA HIS A 128 19.47 12.26 -23.57
C HIS A 128 18.61 12.55 -24.81
N ARG A 129 17.35 12.12 -24.80
CA ARG A 129 16.36 12.41 -25.86
C ARG A 129 15.19 13.18 -25.30
N THR A 130 14.52 13.89 -26.20
CA THR A 130 13.25 14.52 -25.83
C THR A 130 12.16 13.44 -25.68
N LEU A 131 11.09 13.75 -24.95
CA LEU A 131 9.94 12.85 -24.85
C LEU A 131 9.34 12.55 -26.23
N ARG A 132 9.35 13.54 -27.13
CA ARG A 132 8.86 13.41 -28.51
C ARG A 132 9.71 12.42 -29.31
N ASP A 133 11.04 12.60 -29.31
CA ASP A 133 11.95 11.73 -30.06
C ASP A 133 12.01 10.31 -29.50
N SER A 134 11.77 10.16 -28.20
CA SER A 134 11.69 8.86 -27.55
C SER A 134 10.42 8.10 -27.96
N GLY A 135 9.33 8.82 -28.27
CA GLY A 135 8.09 8.21 -28.72
C GLY A 135 8.22 7.35 -29.98
N ASP A 136 9.09 7.77 -30.89
CA ASP A 136 9.33 7.06 -32.17
C ASP A 136 10.26 5.84 -31.99
N LYS A 137 11.03 5.79 -30.88
CA LYS A 137 12.04 4.75 -30.63
C LYS A 137 11.61 3.68 -29.65
N VAL A 138 10.63 4.01 -28.82
CA VAL A 138 10.08 3.08 -27.83
C VAL A 138 8.97 2.26 -28.49
N GLU A 139 9.14 0.96 -28.53
CA GLU A 139 8.14 0.04 -29.05
C GLU A 139 6.81 0.20 -28.30
N GLY A 140 5.74 0.48 -29.04
CA GLY A 140 4.42 0.79 -28.48
C GLY A 140 4.28 2.23 -27.95
N GLY A 141 5.21 3.14 -28.28
CA GLY A 141 5.17 4.55 -27.91
C GLY A 141 5.61 4.83 -26.45
N MET A 142 5.74 6.10 -26.11
CA MET A 142 6.03 6.48 -24.71
C MET A 142 4.83 6.25 -23.81
N PRO A 143 5.04 5.80 -22.56
CA PRO A 143 3.99 5.76 -21.56
C PRO A 143 3.56 7.20 -21.17
N LEU A 144 2.39 7.31 -20.52
CA LEU A 144 1.87 8.60 -20.07
C LEU A 144 2.66 9.09 -18.84
N ILE A 145 3.62 9.99 -19.07
CA ILE A 145 4.39 10.64 -18.00
C ILE A 145 3.61 11.84 -17.49
N VAL A 146 3.21 11.78 -16.23
CA VAL A 146 2.39 12.79 -15.56
C VAL A 146 3.21 13.71 -14.64
N GLY A 147 4.47 13.35 -14.36
CA GLY A 147 5.39 14.15 -13.55
C GLY A 147 6.84 13.91 -13.92
N LEU A 148 7.65 14.96 -13.84
CA LEU A 148 9.10 14.94 -13.95
C LEU A 148 9.70 15.76 -12.83
N LYS A 149 10.65 15.21 -12.11
CA LYS A 149 11.41 15.90 -11.08
C LYS A 149 12.90 15.64 -11.27
N ARG A 150 13.68 16.70 -11.29
CA ARG A 150 15.13 16.68 -11.36
C ARG A 150 15.72 17.21 -10.07
N ASP A 151 16.89 16.71 -9.70
CA ASP A 151 17.58 17.17 -8.50
C ASP A 151 17.79 18.69 -8.50
N GLY A 152 17.38 19.35 -7.41
CA GLY A 152 17.43 20.81 -7.28
C GLY A 152 16.31 21.56 -7.97
N GLU A 153 15.40 20.91 -8.70
CA GLU A 153 14.26 21.54 -9.38
C GLU A 153 12.92 21.10 -8.76
N PRO A 154 11.88 21.97 -8.80
CA PRO A 154 10.54 21.58 -8.41
C PRO A 154 9.97 20.55 -9.41
N GLY A 155 9.16 19.61 -8.91
CA GLY A 155 8.44 18.69 -9.78
C GLY A 155 7.43 19.43 -10.68
N ARG A 156 7.30 18.99 -11.92
CA ARG A 156 6.40 19.58 -12.93
C ARG A 156 5.84 18.53 -13.89
N VAL A 157 4.79 18.88 -14.60
CA VAL A 157 4.31 18.07 -15.72
C VAL A 157 5.23 18.32 -16.92
N PRO A 158 5.82 17.28 -17.52
CA PRO A 158 6.73 17.45 -18.65
C PRO A 158 5.96 17.76 -19.95
N ILE A 159 6.67 18.38 -20.88
CA ILE A 159 6.21 18.63 -22.25
C ILE A 159 7.03 17.81 -23.25
N GLY A 160 6.55 17.68 -24.49
CA GLY A 160 7.19 16.83 -25.51
C GLY A 160 8.65 17.18 -25.82
N ASP A 161 9.06 18.42 -25.63
CA ASP A 161 10.43 18.90 -25.87
C ASP A 161 11.36 18.75 -24.66
N ASP A 162 10.85 18.27 -23.53
CA ASP A 162 11.67 17.97 -22.37
C ASP A 162 12.59 16.79 -22.61
N GLN A 163 13.87 17.00 -22.33
CA GLN A 163 14.87 15.96 -22.40
C GLN A 163 14.89 15.12 -21.12
N ILE A 164 14.91 13.80 -21.27
CA ILE A 164 15.05 12.85 -20.17
C ILE A 164 16.54 12.66 -19.88
N LEU A 165 16.93 12.79 -18.62
CA LEU A 165 18.30 12.60 -18.15
C LEU A 165 18.37 11.44 -17.15
N PRO A 166 19.55 10.80 -17.01
CA PRO A 166 19.77 9.85 -15.94
C PRO A 166 19.47 10.46 -14.57
N LYS A 167 18.89 9.71 -13.67
CA LYS A 167 18.44 10.12 -12.33
C LYS A 167 17.24 11.07 -12.29
N ASP A 168 16.65 11.44 -13.43
CA ASP A 168 15.34 12.07 -13.41
C ASP A 168 14.33 11.13 -12.74
N LYS A 169 13.49 11.68 -11.86
CA LYS A 169 12.37 10.96 -11.30
C LYS A 169 11.12 11.24 -12.12
N LEU A 170 10.49 10.18 -12.58
CA LEU A 170 9.30 10.24 -13.42
C LEU A 170 8.12 9.64 -12.69
N ALA A 171 6.99 10.34 -12.70
CA ALA A 171 5.69 9.79 -12.31
C ALA A 171 4.95 9.39 -13.61
N ILE A 172 4.57 8.13 -13.72
CA ILE A 172 4.01 7.52 -14.93
C ILE A 172 2.67 6.87 -14.60
N ALA A 173 1.62 7.27 -15.31
CA ALA A 173 0.32 6.63 -15.20
C ALA A 173 0.26 5.41 -16.12
N THR A 174 -0.19 4.28 -15.59
CA THR A 174 -0.27 3.00 -16.31
C THR A 174 -1.43 2.16 -15.80
N ALA A 175 -1.78 1.13 -16.57
CA ALA A 175 -2.80 0.16 -16.19
C ALA A 175 -2.37 -1.25 -16.62
N GLY A 176 -2.60 -2.21 -15.76
CA GLY A 176 -2.28 -3.63 -15.96
C GLY A 176 -0.80 -3.96 -15.85
N GLU A 177 -0.53 -5.23 -15.55
CA GLU A 177 0.81 -5.75 -15.30
C GLU A 177 1.75 -5.68 -16.51
N ALA A 178 1.24 -5.98 -17.71
CA ALA A 178 2.03 -5.93 -18.94
C ALA A 178 2.56 -4.51 -19.23
N SER A 179 1.75 -3.48 -18.98
CA SER A 179 2.16 -2.08 -19.15
C SER A 179 3.15 -1.65 -18.08
N PHE A 180 2.96 -2.11 -16.85
CA PHE A 180 3.89 -1.88 -15.75
C PHE A 180 5.28 -2.47 -16.06
N ASN A 181 5.36 -3.73 -16.45
CA ASN A 181 6.59 -4.41 -16.82
C ASN A 181 7.29 -3.75 -18.03
N ARG A 182 6.51 -3.24 -18.98
CA ARG A 182 7.03 -2.48 -20.11
C ARG A 182 7.69 -1.17 -19.66
N ILE A 183 7.10 -0.45 -18.72
CA ILE A 183 7.66 0.80 -18.16
C ILE A 183 9.02 0.52 -17.53
N LEU A 184 9.15 -0.51 -16.70
CA LEU A 184 10.41 -0.87 -16.07
C LEU A 184 11.53 -1.04 -17.12
N ARG A 185 11.27 -1.79 -18.18
CA ARG A 185 12.26 -2.00 -19.27
C ARG A 185 12.62 -0.72 -20.02
N ILE A 186 11.66 0.15 -20.31
CA ILE A 186 11.90 1.42 -21.02
C ILE A 186 12.90 2.30 -20.24
N PHE A 187 12.75 2.34 -18.91
CA PHE A 187 13.57 3.19 -18.06
C PHE A 187 14.78 2.50 -17.42
N GLY A 188 15.15 1.30 -17.93
CA GLY A 188 16.39 0.60 -17.59
C GLY A 188 16.33 -0.16 -16.27
N HIS A 189 15.14 -0.50 -15.76
CA HIS A 189 14.99 -1.28 -14.55
C HIS A 189 14.97 -2.78 -14.83
N GLU A 190 15.71 -3.52 -14.03
CA GLU A 190 15.61 -4.97 -14.01
C GLU A 190 14.29 -5.40 -13.38
N GLN A 191 13.64 -6.37 -14.00
CA GLN A 191 12.47 -7.03 -13.42
C GLN A 191 12.96 -8.11 -12.47
N VAL A 192 12.30 -8.23 -11.34
CA VAL A 192 12.34 -9.46 -10.55
C VAL A 192 11.32 -10.39 -11.19
N ASP A 193 11.78 -11.28 -12.05
CA ASP A 193 10.95 -12.32 -12.64
C ASP A 193 10.68 -13.38 -11.58
N PHE A 194 9.51 -13.32 -10.97
CA PHE A 194 9.03 -14.43 -10.15
C PHE A 194 8.49 -15.56 -11.04
N PRO A 195 8.67 -16.81 -10.64
CA PRO A 195 8.01 -17.94 -11.31
C PRO A 195 6.48 -17.79 -11.19
N ASP A 196 5.72 -18.46 -12.06
CA ASP A 196 4.24 -18.44 -12.06
C ASP A 196 3.63 -18.77 -10.70
N ARG A 197 4.36 -19.51 -9.87
CA ARG A 197 3.97 -19.91 -8.53
C ARG A 197 5.13 -19.72 -7.55
N PRO A 198 5.44 -18.48 -7.14
CA PRO A 198 6.58 -18.20 -6.29
C PRO A 198 6.40 -18.78 -4.89
N ARG A 199 7.50 -19.19 -4.29
CA ARG A 199 7.59 -19.60 -2.88
C ARG A 199 7.97 -18.39 -2.04
N VAL A 200 7.10 -18.00 -1.12
CA VAL A 200 7.26 -16.78 -0.29
C VAL A 200 7.31 -17.17 1.18
N ALA A 201 8.40 -16.84 1.85
CA ALA A 201 8.51 -16.94 3.30
C ALA A 201 8.12 -15.60 3.95
N ILE A 202 7.28 -15.63 4.97
CA ILE A 202 6.86 -14.44 5.73
C ILE A 202 7.15 -14.68 7.19
N PHE A 203 8.01 -13.84 7.77
CA PHE A 203 8.33 -13.88 9.19
C PHE A 203 7.43 -12.94 9.97
N GLY A 204 6.56 -13.51 10.81
CA GLY A 204 5.56 -12.82 11.62
C GLY A 204 4.12 -12.98 11.13
N ALA A 205 3.23 -13.46 11.99
CA ALA A 205 1.79 -13.60 11.76
C ALA A 205 0.96 -12.43 12.33
N GLY A 206 1.58 -11.27 12.49
CA GLY A 206 0.89 -10.03 12.84
C GLY A 206 -0.04 -9.53 11.72
N LEU A 207 -0.66 -8.37 11.92
CA LEU A 207 -1.61 -7.80 10.95
C LEU A 207 -0.99 -7.63 9.55
N VAL A 208 0.24 -7.15 9.46
CA VAL A 208 0.94 -6.95 8.18
C VAL A 208 1.27 -8.31 7.54
N GLY A 209 1.88 -9.23 8.28
CA GLY A 209 2.26 -10.55 7.77
C GLY A 209 1.07 -11.37 7.28
N THR A 210 -0.04 -11.36 8.01
CA THR A 210 -1.28 -12.05 7.62
C THR A 210 -1.87 -11.45 6.32
N ARG A 211 -1.83 -10.13 6.16
CA ARG A 211 -2.31 -9.45 4.95
C ARG A 211 -1.40 -9.73 3.76
N LEU A 212 -0.07 -9.72 3.95
CA LEU A 212 0.88 -10.11 2.91
C LEU A 212 0.70 -11.57 2.50
N ALA A 213 0.53 -12.49 3.45
CA ALA A 213 0.24 -13.89 3.16
C ALA A 213 -1.01 -14.05 2.29
N LYS A 214 -2.09 -13.32 2.63
CA LYS A 214 -3.30 -13.31 1.82
C LYS A 214 -3.04 -12.79 0.41
N ALA A 215 -2.36 -11.66 0.27
CA ALA A 215 -2.10 -11.02 -1.02
C ALA A 215 -1.24 -11.92 -1.94
N TRP A 216 -0.22 -12.57 -1.39
CA TRP A 216 0.61 -13.53 -2.14
C TRP A 216 -0.16 -14.78 -2.55
N LEU A 217 -1.00 -15.33 -1.66
CA LEU A 217 -1.88 -16.46 -2.02
C LEU A 217 -2.89 -16.08 -3.11
N ASP A 218 -3.43 -14.86 -3.05
CA ASP A 218 -4.33 -14.35 -4.10
C ASP A 218 -3.60 -14.17 -5.44
N SER A 219 -2.27 -14.01 -5.41
CA SER A 219 -1.36 -13.96 -6.58
C SER A 219 -0.79 -15.34 -6.96
N ASN A 220 -1.39 -16.44 -6.53
CA ASN A 220 -1.01 -17.85 -6.83
C ASN A 220 0.33 -18.31 -6.22
N ALA A 221 0.89 -17.61 -5.23
CA ALA A 221 2.10 -18.04 -4.54
C ALA A 221 1.88 -19.23 -3.60
N VAL A 222 2.97 -19.89 -3.22
CA VAL A 222 3.04 -20.80 -2.07
C VAL A 222 3.66 -20.01 -0.92
N VAL A 223 2.96 -19.93 0.19
CA VAL A 223 3.35 -19.05 1.31
C VAL A 223 3.67 -19.90 2.54
N THR A 224 4.81 -19.66 3.15
CA THR A 224 5.16 -20.21 4.47
C THR A 224 5.26 -19.06 5.46
N VAL A 225 4.45 -19.08 6.52
CA VAL A 225 4.47 -18.10 7.60
C VAL A 225 5.16 -18.69 8.81
N VAL A 226 6.23 -18.06 9.28
CA VAL A 226 6.93 -18.44 10.51
C VAL A 226 6.57 -17.45 11.63
N GLU A 227 6.00 -17.94 12.73
CA GLU A 227 5.56 -17.12 13.86
C GLU A 227 6.08 -17.71 15.18
N ARG A 228 6.73 -16.86 15.97
CA ARG A 228 7.30 -17.24 17.26
C ARG A 228 6.26 -17.40 18.37
N ASP A 229 5.18 -16.64 18.31
CA ASP A 229 4.09 -16.70 19.25
C ASP A 229 3.14 -17.85 18.91
N LEU A 230 3.04 -18.84 19.78
CA LEU A 230 2.22 -20.03 19.57
C LEU A 230 0.73 -19.70 19.45
N GLU A 231 0.21 -18.71 20.18
CA GLU A 231 -1.20 -18.30 20.10
C GLU A 231 -1.51 -17.66 18.75
N LYS A 232 -0.62 -16.79 18.26
CA LYS A 232 -0.76 -16.17 16.94
C LYS A 232 -0.67 -17.20 15.83
N ALA A 233 0.28 -18.14 15.91
CA ALA A 233 0.43 -19.23 14.95
C ALA A 233 -0.82 -20.10 14.90
N ASN A 234 -1.35 -20.52 16.05
CA ASN A 234 -2.57 -21.31 16.15
C ASN A 234 -3.81 -20.55 15.66
N THR A 235 -3.91 -19.27 15.98
CA THR A 235 -5.01 -18.41 15.52
C THR A 235 -5.02 -18.29 14.00
N LEU A 236 -3.86 -18.08 13.39
CA LEU A 236 -3.74 -18.01 11.93
C LEU A 236 -4.05 -19.37 11.32
N SER A 237 -3.51 -20.45 11.85
CA SER A 237 -3.75 -21.82 11.36
C SER A 237 -5.23 -22.22 11.40
N GLY A 238 -5.97 -21.80 12.44
CA GLY A 238 -7.41 -22.03 12.57
C GLY A 238 -8.31 -21.09 11.77
N SER A 239 -7.73 -20.08 11.11
CA SER A 239 -8.48 -19.10 10.33
C SER A 239 -8.83 -19.59 8.92
N ASP A 240 -9.76 -18.88 8.25
CA ASP A 240 -10.09 -19.14 6.85
C ASP A 240 -8.85 -19.01 5.93
N LEU A 241 -7.93 -18.12 6.27
CA LEU A 241 -6.69 -17.95 5.53
C LEU A 241 -5.76 -19.16 5.72
N GLY A 242 -5.58 -19.64 6.96
CA GLY A 242 -4.73 -20.79 7.27
C GLY A 242 -5.24 -22.11 6.69
N ASN A 243 -6.54 -22.18 6.39
CA ASN A 243 -7.15 -23.35 5.75
C ASN A 243 -7.08 -23.33 4.20
N ARG A 244 -6.50 -22.29 3.60
CA ARG A 244 -6.35 -22.21 2.14
C ARG A 244 -5.27 -23.14 1.63
N LYS A 245 -5.42 -23.58 0.38
CA LYS A 245 -4.34 -24.31 -0.31
C LYS A 245 -3.17 -23.38 -0.59
N GLY A 246 -1.95 -23.85 -0.37
CA GLY A 246 -0.74 -23.13 -0.68
C GLY A 246 -0.20 -22.26 0.47
N ILE A 247 -0.75 -22.38 1.68
CA ILE A 247 -0.16 -21.79 2.88
C ILE A 247 0.28 -22.88 3.86
N GLU A 248 1.41 -22.65 4.49
CA GLU A 248 1.94 -23.40 5.61
C GLU A 248 2.25 -22.44 6.76
N ILE A 249 1.91 -22.81 7.99
CA ILE A 249 2.16 -21.99 9.18
C ILE A 249 3.02 -22.79 10.13
N ILE A 250 4.18 -22.23 10.46
CA ILE A 250 5.19 -22.86 11.29
C ILE A 250 5.37 -22.04 12.57
N HIS A 251 5.21 -22.71 13.71
CA HIS A 251 5.58 -22.11 15.00
C HIS A 251 7.07 -22.27 15.20
N GLY A 252 7.80 -21.13 15.29
CA GLY A 252 9.24 -21.15 15.52
C GLY A 252 9.86 -19.76 15.50
N ASP A 253 11.11 -19.69 15.94
CA ASP A 253 11.86 -18.44 15.90
C ASP A 253 12.50 -18.23 14.53
N HIS A 254 12.21 -17.09 13.91
CA HIS A 254 12.77 -16.68 12.60
C HIS A 254 14.30 -16.51 12.60
N LEU A 255 14.95 -16.50 13.78
CA LEU A 255 16.41 -16.44 13.94
C LEU A 255 17.03 -17.84 14.17
N ASP A 256 16.20 -18.88 14.29
CA ASP A 256 16.68 -20.25 14.47
C ASP A 256 17.18 -20.82 13.14
N LYS A 257 18.51 -21.02 13.07
CA LYS A 257 19.17 -21.55 11.86
C LYS A 257 18.77 -22.99 11.53
N ASP A 258 18.50 -23.78 12.54
CA ASP A 258 18.09 -25.17 12.35
C ASP A 258 16.70 -25.20 11.70
N LEU A 259 15.77 -24.37 12.19
CA LEU A 259 14.44 -24.19 11.59
C LEU A 259 14.55 -23.65 10.16
N LEU A 260 15.35 -22.61 9.91
CA LEU A 260 15.54 -22.05 8.57
C LEU A 260 16.13 -23.06 7.59
N SER A 261 17.00 -23.95 8.07
CA SER A 261 17.53 -25.05 7.28
C SER A 261 16.49 -26.13 7.01
N GLU A 262 15.66 -26.46 8.02
CA GLU A 262 14.59 -27.46 7.90
C GLU A 262 13.54 -27.05 6.86
N ILE A 263 13.14 -25.78 6.84
CA ILE A 263 12.21 -25.25 5.83
C ILE A 263 12.84 -24.99 4.47
N GLU A 264 14.15 -25.24 4.35
CA GLU A 264 14.92 -24.98 3.12
C GLU A 264 14.78 -23.52 2.64
N ILE A 265 15.02 -22.54 3.53
CA ILE A 265 14.80 -21.11 3.24
C ILE A 265 15.47 -20.64 1.94
N SER A 266 16.61 -21.22 1.57
CA SER A 266 17.32 -20.93 0.33
C SER A 266 16.57 -21.34 -0.95
N SER A 267 15.51 -22.13 -0.84
CA SER A 267 14.64 -22.53 -1.95
C SER A 267 13.46 -21.60 -2.18
N PHE A 268 13.32 -20.56 -1.36
CA PHE A 268 12.27 -19.55 -1.53
C PHE A 268 12.72 -18.47 -2.52
N ASP A 269 11.76 -17.98 -3.31
CA ASP A 269 11.98 -16.90 -4.25
C ASP A 269 11.99 -15.53 -3.56
N LEU A 270 11.31 -15.43 -2.39
CA LEU A 270 11.21 -14.20 -1.62
C LEU A 270 11.06 -14.49 -0.13
N ALA A 271 11.77 -13.73 0.69
CA ALA A 271 11.62 -13.69 2.14
C ALA A 271 11.21 -12.29 2.60
N ILE A 272 10.16 -12.19 3.41
CA ILE A 272 9.61 -10.93 3.89
C ILE A 272 9.58 -10.94 5.41
N SER A 273 10.19 -9.94 6.03
CA SER A 273 10.06 -9.72 7.46
C SER A 273 8.92 -8.75 7.76
N ALA A 274 7.91 -9.22 8.48
CA ALA A 274 6.72 -8.48 8.91
C ALA A 274 6.62 -8.43 10.46
N LEU A 275 7.76 -8.28 11.11
CA LEU A 275 7.89 -8.25 12.56
C LEU A 275 7.58 -6.86 13.11
N GLU A 276 7.17 -6.80 14.37
CA GLU A 276 6.83 -5.54 15.06
C GLU A 276 8.07 -4.69 15.43
N ASN A 277 9.28 -5.26 15.35
CA ASN A 277 10.53 -4.63 15.73
C ASN A 277 11.49 -4.52 14.54
N ASP A 278 11.91 -3.32 14.20
CA ASP A 278 12.80 -3.03 13.07
C ASP A 278 14.15 -3.78 13.17
N HIS A 279 14.73 -3.88 14.35
CA HIS A 279 15.99 -4.62 14.55
C HIS A 279 15.84 -6.12 14.31
N ALA A 280 14.72 -6.70 14.76
CA ALA A 280 14.41 -8.10 14.49
C ALA A 280 14.15 -8.34 13.00
N SER A 281 13.47 -7.39 12.34
CA SER A 281 13.21 -7.44 10.89
C SER A 281 14.51 -7.41 10.07
N ILE A 282 15.43 -6.53 10.41
CA ILE A 282 16.74 -6.45 9.74
C ILE A 282 17.55 -7.74 9.97
N ALA A 283 17.57 -8.24 11.20
CA ALA A 283 18.29 -9.48 11.53
C ALA A 283 17.76 -10.69 10.75
N ALA A 284 16.43 -10.80 10.59
CA ALA A 284 15.79 -11.90 9.86
C ALA A 284 16.11 -11.92 8.35
N VAL A 285 16.44 -10.77 7.77
CA VAL A 285 16.76 -10.65 6.33
C VAL A 285 18.26 -10.88 6.06
N LEU A 286 19.12 -10.73 7.09
CA LEU A 286 20.57 -10.89 6.97
C LEU A 286 21.07 -12.32 7.24
N LEU A 287 20.22 -13.23 7.70
CA LEU A 287 20.54 -14.65 7.96
C LEU A 287 20.33 -15.53 6.75
#